data_f94be7ed47001c7a6c51e19b99b13803
#
_entry.id   f94be7ed47001c7a6c51e19b99b13803
#
_cell.length_a   1.000
_cell.length_b   1.000
_cell.length_c   1.000
_cell.angle_alpha   90.00
_cell.angle_beta   90.00
_cell.angle_gamma   90.00
#
_symmetry.space_group_name_H-M   'P 1'
#
loop_
_entity.id
_entity.type
_entity.pdbx_description
1 polymer ?
#
loop_
_entity_poly.entity_id
_entity_poly.type
_entity_poly.pdbx_seq_one_letter_code
_entity_poly.pdbx_strand_id
1 'polypeptide(L)'
;MQPPASGNSWLSLTSDALPITVAYEWAVQPHCGAVVLFSGTVRDHAVDDDGVLRDHVESLTYEAYESQVVPRFEAIDVELRQRWPETGRVALIHRTGNLALGEGSVIAVVSAPHRAEAFEAARFAIDALKLSAPIWKREVWRDGADWGTAAGAPIDAASVPSASGGRNAS
;
A
#
# COMPACT_ATOMS: atom_id res chain seq x y z
N MET A 1 3.14 14.39 -9.56
CA MET A 1 4.34 13.72 -8.99
C MET A 1 5.09 13.00 -10.09
N GLN A 2 6.44 13.02 -10.07
CA GLN A 2 7.31 12.37 -11.08
C GLN A 2 8.11 11.23 -10.42
N PRO A 3 8.45 10.17 -11.17
CA PRO A 3 9.28 9.11 -10.65
C PRO A 3 10.70 9.60 -10.37
N PRO A 4 11.46 8.88 -9.51
CA PRO A 4 12.85 9.20 -9.26
C PRO A 4 13.67 9.08 -10.55
N ALA A 5 14.65 9.98 -10.74
CA ALA A 5 15.52 9.99 -11.92
C ALA A 5 16.45 8.77 -11.98
N SER A 6 16.69 8.11 -10.85
CA SER A 6 17.56 6.94 -10.73
C SER A 6 17.06 6.01 -9.63
N GLY A 7 17.54 4.76 -9.64
CA GLY A 7 17.16 3.75 -8.66
C GLY A 7 15.92 2.95 -9.04
N ASN A 8 15.60 1.98 -8.18
CA ASN A 8 14.53 1.02 -8.39
C ASN A 8 13.41 1.12 -7.34
N SER A 9 13.40 2.18 -6.53
CA SER A 9 12.42 2.39 -5.46
C SER A 9 11.83 3.79 -5.56
N TRP A 10 10.49 3.87 -5.60
CA TRP A 10 9.72 5.11 -5.58
C TRP A 10 8.79 5.12 -4.37
N LEU A 11 9.31 5.66 -3.27
CA LEU A 11 8.68 5.62 -1.95
C LEU A 11 8.27 7.04 -1.58
N SER A 12 6.97 7.28 -1.41
CA SER A 12 6.50 8.67 -1.23
C SER A 12 5.17 8.76 -0.50
N LEU A 13 5.00 9.89 0.17
CA LEU A 13 3.73 10.37 0.68
C LEU A 13 3.32 11.62 -0.11
N THR A 14 2.03 11.80 -0.38
CA THR A 14 1.53 12.93 -1.17
C THR A 14 0.12 13.33 -0.75
N SER A 15 -0.24 14.60 -0.91
CA SER A 15 -1.63 15.07 -0.86
C SER A 15 -2.31 15.11 -2.24
N ASP A 16 -1.53 14.98 -3.31
CA ASP A 16 -2.04 14.98 -4.68
C ASP A 16 -2.64 13.64 -5.09
N ALA A 17 -3.37 13.63 -6.20
CA ALA A 17 -3.84 12.40 -6.83
C ALA A 17 -2.67 11.46 -7.16
N LEU A 18 -2.88 10.17 -6.91
CA LEU A 18 -1.84 9.15 -7.12
C LEU A 18 -1.47 9.02 -8.60
N PRO A 19 -0.18 8.99 -8.96
CA PRO A 19 0.29 8.91 -10.34
C PRO A 19 0.25 7.48 -10.88
N ILE A 20 -0.94 6.85 -10.91
CA ILE A 20 -1.14 5.41 -11.18
C ILE A 20 -0.49 4.99 -12.49
N THR A 21 -0.85 5.65 -13.60
CA THR A 21 -0.31 5.33 -14.93
C THR A 21 1.20 5.53 -14.98
N VAL A 22 1.69 6.65 -14.44
CA VAL A 22 3.13 6.96 -14.45
C VAL A 22 3.92 5.96 -13.60
N ALA A 23 3.36 5.53 -12.47
CA ALA A 23 4.01 4.53 -11.62
C ALA A 23 4.07 3.15 -12.29
N TYR A 24 3.00 2.75 -12.99
CA TYR A 24 2.99 1.52 -13.77
C TYR A 24 4.03 1.56 -14.90
N GLU A 25 4.03 2.62 -15.71
CA GLU A 25 4.95 2.78 -16.83
C GLU A 25 6.42 2.82 -16.35
N TRP A 26 6.67 3.53 -15.25
CA TRP A 26 8.00 3.56 -14.63
C TRP A 26 8.45 2.17 -14.15
N ALA A 27 7.54 1.35 -13.62
CA ALA A 27 7.89 0.02 -13.12
C ALA A 27 8.22 -0.98 -14.23
N VAL A 28 7.81 -0.75 -15.48
CA VAL A 28 8.14 -1.62 -16.62
C VAL A 28 9.66 -1.60 -16.87
N GLN A 29 10.26 -2.79 -16.92
CA GLN A 29 11.69 -2.96 -17.21
C GLN A 29 11.90 -4.12 -18.19
N PRO A 30 12.92 -4.06 -19.07
CA PRO A 30 13.13 -5.09 -20.12
C PRO A 30 13.35 -6.51 -19.58
N HIS A 31 13.90 -6.65 -18.37
CA HIS A 31 14.16 -7.94 -17.72
C HIS A 31 13.04 -8.42 -16.82
N CYS A 32 11.98 -7.62 -16.65
CA CYS A 32 10.81 -7.97 -15.84
C CYS A 32 9.63 -8.30 -16.75
N GLY A 33 9.21 -9.57 -16.75
CA GLY A 33 8.07 -10.05 -17.52
C GLY A 33 6.71 -9.80 -16.86
N ALA A 34 6.70 -9.29 -15.63
CA ALA A 34 5.47 -9.02 -14.87
C ALA A 34 5.55 -7.70 -14.11
N VAL A 35 4.44 -6.95 -14.12
CA VAL A 35 4.20 -5.79 -13.27
C VAL A 35 2.85 -5.98 -12.60
N VAL A 36 2.82 -5.95 -11.26
CA VAL A 36 1.60 -5.96 -10.48
C VAL A 36 1.39 -4.56 -9.90
N LEU A 37 0.21 -4.00 -10.13
CA LEU A 37 -0.25 -2.76 -9.53
C LEU A 37 -1.45 -3.05 -8.64
N PHE A 38 -1.32 -2.78 -7.35
CA PHE A 38 -2.42 -2.69 -6.40
C PHE A 38 -2.78 -1.23 -6.20
N SER A 39 -4.08 -0.92 -6.24
CA SER A 39 -4.61 0.38 -5.86
C SER A 39 -5.71 0.19 -4.81
N GLY A 40 -5.51 0.79 -3.63
CA GLY A 40 -6.53 0.89 -2.60
C GLY A 40 -7.38 2.14 -2.84
N THR A 41 -8.71 1.97 -2.91
CA THR A 41 -9.66 3.05 -3.15
C THR A 41 -10.61 3.24 -1.96
N VAL A 42 -11.16 4.44 -1.85
CA VAL A 42 -12.18 4.75 -0.86
C VAL A 42 -13.50 4.12 -1.29
N ARG A 43 -14.09 3.29 -0.44
CA ARG A 43 -15.36 2.61 -0.67
C ARG A 43 -16.47 3.20 0.22
N ASP A 44 -17.71 3.00 -0.15
CA ASP A 44 -18.91 3.54 0.51
C ASP A 44 -19.32 2.84 1.80
N HIS A 45 -18.61 1.80 2.19
CA HIS A 45 -18.87 1.01 3.40
C HIS A 45 -17.58 0.62 4.12
N ALA A 46 -17.68 0.39 5.41
CA ALA A 46 -16.63 -0.18 6.25
C ALA A 46 -17.19 -1.30 7.12
N VAL A 47 -16.32 -2.22 7.53
CA VAL A 47 -16.63 -3.20 8.56
C VAL A 47 -15.72 -2.87 9.74
N ASP A 48 -16.30 -2.64 10.91
CA ASP A 48 -15.53 -2.40 12.14
C ASP A 48 -14.95 -3.71 12.72
N ASP A 49 -14.16 -3.59 13.79
CA ASP A 49 -13.51 -4.75 14.41
C ASP A 49 -14.51 -5.73 15.04
N ASP A 50 -15.72 -5.27 15.36
CA ASP A 50 -16.81 -6.11 15.87
C ASP A 50 -17.59 -6.80 14.73
N GLY A 51 -17.19 -6.60 13.48
CA GLY A 51 -17.83 -7.16 12.30
C GLY A 51 -19.10 -6.44 11.87
N VAL A 52 -19.39 -5.28 12.43
CA VAL A 52 -20.59 -4.49 12.08
C VAL A 52 -20.32 -3.73 10.77
N LEU A 53 -21.22 -3.94 9.81
CA LEU A 53 -21.22 -3.19 8.56
C LEU A 53 -21.69 -1.75 8.82
N ARG A 54 -20.88 -0.78 8.44
CA ARG A 54 -21.20 0.65 8.44
C ARG A 54 -21.36 1.10 7.01
N ASP A 55 -22.58 1.38 6.61
CA ASP A 55 -22.92 1.92 5.30
C ASP A 55 -22.86 3.45 5.29
N HIS A 56 -22.83 4.02 4.08
CA HIS A 56 -22.87 5.47 3.87
C HIS A 56 -21.62 6.23 4.34
N VAL A 57 -20.43 5.65 4.15
CA VAL A 57 -19.19 6.41 4.23
C VAL A 57 -19.23 7.48 3.12
N GLU A 58 -19.05 8.74 3.48
CA GLU A 58 -19.07 9.88 2.55
C GLU A 58 -17.66 10.27 2.12
N SER A 59 -16.69 10.17 3.03
CA SER A 59 -15.29 10.45 2.74
C SER A 59 -14.37 9.79 3.76
N LEU A 60 -13.08 9.68 3.39
CA LEU A 60 -12.01 9.31 4.30
C LEU A 60 -11.00 10.45 4.43
N THR A 61 -10.49 10.68 5.63
CA THR A 61 -9.32 11.52 5.86
C THR A 61 -8.17 10.65 6.31
N TYR A 62 -7.04 10.74 5.61
CA TYR A 62 -5.80 10.08 6.04
C TYR A 62 -4.86 11.07 6.67
N GLU A 63 -4.44 10.79 7.91
CA GLU A 63 -3.39 11.50 8.60
C GLU A 63 -2.17 10.60 8.76
N ALA A 64 -0.99 11.19 8.79
CA ALA A 64 0.25 10.43 8.86
C ALA A 64 1.29 11.15 9.72
N TYR A 65 2.13 10.37 10.39
CA TYR A 65 3.37 10.90 10.95
C TYR A 65 4.42 10.95 9.83
N GLU A 66 4.34 12.02 9.03
CA GLU A 66 5.02 12.15 7.74
C GLU A 66 6.52 11.81 7.78
N SER A 67 7.24 12.28 8.83
CA SER A 67 8.67 12.04 8.97
C SER A 67 9.03 10.55 9.17
N GLN A 68 8.06 9.70 9.50
CA GLN A 68 8.28 8.26 9.73
C GLN A 68 7.74 7.37 8.62
N VAL A 69 6.89 7.90 7.73
CA VAL A 69 6.28 7.08 6.66
C VAL A 69 7.32 6.58 5.66
N VAL A 70 8.12 7.49 5.08
CA VAL A 70 9.12 7.10 4.08
C VAL A 70 10.16 6.13 4.65
N PRO A 71 10.74 6.34 5.86
CA PRO A 71 11.59 5.34 6.50
C PRO A 71 10.95 3.95 6.66
N ARG A 72 9.64 3.89 6.91
CA ARG A 72 8.91 2.60 6.95
C ARG A 72 8.78 1.96 5.58
N PHE A 73 8.52 2.75 4.55
CA PHE A 73 8.49 2.24 3.17
C PHE A 73 9.87 1.73 2.73
N GLU A 74 10.95 2.39 3.13
CA GLU A 74 12.32 1.92 2.90
C GLU A 74 12.57 0.56 3.57
N ALA A 75 12.14 0.39 4.81
CA ALA A 75 12.25 -0.89 5.51
C ALA A 75 11.45 -2.00 4.81
N ILE A 76 10.25 -1.69 4.28
CA ILE A 76 9.45 -2.63 3.48
C ILE A 76 10.17 -3.00 2.19
N ASP A 77 10.72 -2.04 1.46
CA ASP A 77 11.44 -2.29 0.20
C ASP A 77 12.69 -3.15 0.43
N VAL A 78 13.44 -2.89 1.50
CA VAL A 78 14.58 -3.71 1.90
C VAL A 78 14.17 -5.15 2.18
N GLU A 79 13.15 -5.37 3.00
CA GLU A 79 12.66 -6.71 3.34
C GLU A 79 12.09 -7.44 2.11
N LEU A 80 11.35 -6.71 1.25
CA LEU A 80 10.83 -7.24 0.00
C LEU A 80 11.95 -7.78 -0.89
N ARG A 81 13.04 -7.03 -1.06
CA ARG A 81 14.19 -7.43 -1.87
C ARG A 81 14.98 -8.58 -1.24
N GLN A 82 14.97 -8.73 0.06
CA GLN A 82 15.55 -9.90 0.74
C GLN A 82 14.75 -11.17 0.44
N ARG A 83 13.41 -11.08 0.43
CA ARG A 83 12.52 -12.22 0.13
C ARG A 83 12.47 -12.57 -1.35
N TRP A 84 12.47 -11.56 -2.22
CA TRP A 84 12.41 -11.69 -3.68
C TRP A 84 13.57 -10.90 -4.34
N PRO A 85 14.79 -11.47 -4.35
CA PRO A 85 16.01 -10.75 -4.80
C PRO A 85 15.98 -10.27 -6.25
N GLU A 86 15.19 -10.95 -7.11
CA GLU A 86 15.05 -10.59 -8.52
C GLU A 86 14.00 -9.49 -8.78
N THR A 87 13.41 -8.92 -7.73
CA THR A 87 12.46 -7.81 -7.85
C THR A 87 13.12 -6.63 -8.57
N GLY A 88 12.45 -6.14 -9.59
CA GLY A 88 12.85 -4.97 -10.34
C GLY A 88 12.54 -3.67 -9.62
N ARG A 89 11.56 -2.91 -10.12
CA ARG A 89 11.13 -1.64 -9.52
C ARG A 89 9.98 -1.83 -8.52
N VAL A 90 10.03 -1.02 -7.46
CA VAL A 90 9.00 -0.99 -6.40
C VAL A 90 8.55 0.44 -6.20
N ALA A 91 7.25 0.71 -6.35
CA ALA A 91 6.64 1.97 -5.94
C ALA A 91 5.67 1.74 -4.79
N LEU A 92 5.86 2.46 -3.68
CA LEU A 92 4.93 2.54 -2.55
C LEU A 92 4.58 4.01 -2.35
N ILE A 93 3.35 4.39 -2.69
CA ILE A 93 2.91 5.77 -2.59
C ILE A 93 1.58 5.81 -1.87
N HIS A 94 1.51 6.58 -0.79
CA HIS A 94 0.26 6.78 -0.06
C HIS A 94 -0.18 8.25 -0.13
N ARG A 95 -1.49 8.46 -0.23
CA ARG A 95 -2.10 9.79 -0.24
C ARG A 95 -2.61 10.15 1.16
N THR A 96 -2.38 11.40 1.57
CA THR A 96 -2.91 11.99 2.80
C THR A 96 -3.98 13.04 2.49
N GLY A 97 -4.68 13.49 3.52
CA GLY A 97 -5.75 14.47 3.41
C GLY A 97 -7.11 13.82 3.14
N ASN A 98 -8.05 14.63 2.70
CA ASN A 98 -9.43 14.20 2.49
C ASN A 98 -9.61 13.57 1.10
N LEU A 99 -10.22 12.39 1.06
CA LEU A 99 -10.47 11.61 -0.15
C LEU A 99 -11.97 11.32 -0.28
N ALA A 100 -12.50 11.57 -1.46
CA ALA A 100 -13.86 11.20 -1.84
C ALA A 100 -13.97 9.72 -2.20
N LEU A 101 -15.21 9.21 -2.27
CA LEU A 101 -15.50 7.86 -2.74
C LEU A 101 -14.88 7.61 -4.12
N GLY A 102 -14.28 6.44 -4.29
CA GLY A 102 -13.63 6.01 -5.52
C GLY A 102 -12.22 6.57 -5.73
N GLU A 103 -11.77 7.57 -4.95
CA GLU A 103 -10.41 8.06 -5.05
C GLU A 103 -9.38 7.05 -4.51
N GLY A 104 -8.21 7.01 -5.16
CA GLY A 104 -7.10 6.16 -4.73
C GLY A 104 -6.40 6.72 -3.50
N SER A 105 -6.21 5.90 -2.48
CA SER A 105 -5.51 6.25 -1.24
C SER A 105 -4.07 5.74 -1.20
N VAL A 106 -3.80 4.62 -1.85
CA VAL A 106 -2.49 3.96 -1.84
C VAL A 106 -2.27 3.20 -3.14
N ILE A 107 -1.04 3.18 -3.62
CA ILE A 107 -0.59 2.24 -4.65
C ILE A 107 0.64 1.48 -4.17
N ALA A 108 0.69 0.19 -4.54
CA ALA A 108 1.87 -0.64 -4.48
C ALA A 108 2.10 -1.23 -5.88
N VAL A 109 3.22 -0.88 -6.50
CA VAL A 109 3.59 -1.36 -7.84
C VAL A 109 4.90 -2.11 -7.73
N VAL A 110 4.91 -3.35 -8.21
CA VAL A 110 6.11 -4.20 -8.15
C VAL A 110 6.30 -4.88 -9.49
N SER A 111 7.51 -4.78 -10.04
CA SER A 111 7.93 -5.55 -11.20
C SER A 111 8.86 -6.69 -10.82
N ALA A 112 8.75 -7.82 -11.52
CA ALA A 112 9.61 -8.99 -11.34
C ALA A 112 9.75 -9.78 -12.66
N PRO A 113 10.76 -10.65 -12.80
CA PRO A 113 10.93 -11.49 -13.99
C PRO A 113 9.69 -12.36 -14.28
N HIS A 114 9.05 -12.90 -13.26
CA HIS A 114 7.89 -13.77 -13.40
C HIS A 114 6.70 -13.32 -12.53
N ARG A 115 5.50 -13.73 -12.95
CA ARG A 115 4.24 -13.33 -12.30
C ARG A 115 4.08 -13.80 -10.84
N ALA A 116 4.63 -14.97 -10.49
CA ALA A 116 4.47 -15.52 -9.15
C ALA A 116 5.11 -14.59 -8.11
N GLU A 117 6.38 -14.24 -8.33
CA GLU A 117 7.14 -13.32 -7.48
C GLU A 117 6.52 -11.92 -7.46
N ALA A 118 6.05 -11.43 -8.62
CA ALA A 118 5.42 -10.12 -8.70
C ALA A 118 4.14 -10.02 -7.84
N PHE A 119 3.28 -11.06 -7.88
CA PHE A 119 2.08 -11.10 -7.05
C PHE A 119 2.38 -11.26 -5.56
N GLU A 120 3.31 -12.14 -5.19
CA GLU A 120 3.69 -12.35 -3.80
C GLU A 120 4.34 -11.11 -3.19
N ALA A 121 5.28 -10.50 -3.92
CA ALA A 121 5.97 -9.29 -3.47
C ALA A 121 5.02 -8.09 -3.38
N ALA A 122 4.12 -7.90 -4.35
CA ALA A 122 3.13 -6.82 -4.29
C ALA A 122 2.14 -6.99 -3.14
N ARG A 123 1.70 -8.23 -2.88
CA ARG A 123 0.86 -8.53 -1.72
C ARG A 123 1.58 -8.24 -0.41
N PHE A 124 2.80 -8.73 -0.26
CA PHE A 124 3.62 -8.43 0.90
C PHE A 124 3.77 -6.92 1.10
N ALA A 125 4.09 -6.18 0.03
CA ALA A 125 4.28 -4.74 0.08
C ALA A 125 3.08 -3.99 0.66
N ILE A 126 1.85 -4.31 0.20
CA ILE A 126 0.64 -3.65 0.70
C ILE A 126 0.26 -4.12 2.11
N ASP A 127 0.42 -5.41 2.43
CA ASP A 127 0.14 -5.93 3.76
C ASP A 127 1.12 -5.33 4.79
N ALA A 128 2.42 -5.25 4.46
CA ALA A 128 3.43 -4.63 5.30
C ALA A 128 3.18 -3.12 5.48
N LEU A 129 2.80 -2.41 4.41
CA LEU A 129 2.46 -0.99 4.50
C LEU A 129 1.31 -0.75 5.48
N LYS A 130 0.24 -1.53 5.39
CA LYS A 130 -0.93 -1.40 6.27
C LYS A 130 -0.62 -1.71 7.73
N LEU A 131 0.36 -2.58 8.01
CA LEU A 131 0.71 -3.02 9.36
C LEU A 131 1.82 -2.18 9.99
N SER A 132 2.69 -1.56 9.19
CA SER A 132 3.89 -0.89 9.71
C SER A 132 3.92 0.63 9.50
N ALA A 133 3.19 1.17 8.53
CA ALA A 133 3.21 2.60 8.29
C ALA A 133 2.35 3.36 9.31
N PRO A 134 2.86 4.45 9.91
CA PRO A 134 2.10 5.28 10.84
C PRO A 134 1.16 6.21 10.06
N ILE A 135 0.12 5.62 9.50
CA ILE A 135 -0.93 6.28 8.72
C ILE A 135 -2.27 5.85 9.31
N TRP A 136 -3.08 6.83 9.67
CA TRP A 136 -4.39 6.60 10.28
C TRP A 136 -5.47 7.12 9.35
N LYS A 137 -6.59 6.38 9.29
CA LYS A 137 -7.78 6.79 8.55
C LYS A 137 -8.86 7.25 9.52
N ARG A 138 -9.49 8.37 9.20
CA ARG A 138 -10.71 8.85 9.83
C ARG A 138 -11.84 8.72 8.82
N GLU A 139 -12.85 7.96 9.17
CA GLU A 139 -14.04 7.77 8.36
C GLU A 139 -15.08 8.84 8.72
N VAL A 140 -15.74 9.39 7.71
CA VAL A 140 -16.84 10.34 7.87
C VAL A 140 -18.07 9.73 7.20
N TRP A 141 -19.15 9.60 7.97
CA TRP A 141 -20.46 9.19 7.47
C TRP A 141 -21.51 10.18 7.93
N ARG A 142 -22.73 10.05 7.41
CA ARG A 142 -23.81 11.03 7.58
C ARG A 142 -24.04 11.46 9.04
N ASP A 143 -23.92 10.55 9.99
CA ASP A 143 -24.29 10.76 11.40
C ASP A 143 -23.07 10.86 12.34
N GLY A 144 -21.85 10.97 11.80
CA GLY A 144 -20.65 11.08 12.62
C GLY A 144 -19.33 10.83 11.90
N ALA A 145 -18.27 10.81 12.68
CA ALA A 145 -16.94 10.49 12.23
C ALA A 145 -16.20 9.72 13.32
N ASP A 146 -15.38 8.75 12.94
CA ASP A 146 -14.56 7.98 13.86
C ASP A 146 -13.20 7.65 13.24
N TRP A 147 -12.21 7.44 14.11
CA TRP A 147 -10.94 6.92 13.69
C TRP A 147 -11.08 5.42 13.45
N GLY A 148 -10.76 4.98 12.24
CA GLY A 148 -10.79 3.56 11.92
C GLY A 148 -9.89 2.78 12.87
N THR A 149 -10.43 1.72 13.44
CA THR A 149 -9.86 0.92 14.53
C THR A 149 -8.58 0.15 14.20
N ALA A 150 -8.13 0.14 12.94
CA ALA A 150 -6.89 -0.50 12.51
C ALA A 150 -5.60 0.22 12.96
N ALA A 151 -5.66 1.14 13.94
CA ALA A 151 -4.51 1.82 14.50
C ALA A 151 -3.81 0.97 15.58
N GLY A 152 -3.42 -0.26 15.24
CA GLY A 152 -2.46 -1.02 16.04
C GLY A 152 -1.10 -0.30 16.08
N ALA A 153 -0.25 -0.59 17.07
CA ALA A 153 1.12 -0.12 17.04
C ALA A 153 1.82 -0.63 15.76
N PRO A 154 2.52 0.22 15.01
CA PRO A 154 3.24 -0.21 13.81
C PRO A 154 4.19 -1.35 14.13
N ILE A 155 4.10 -2.45 13.38
CA ILE A 155 5.01 -3.59 13.53
C ILE A 155 6.22 -3.46 12.61
N ASP A 156 7.27 -4.24 12.88
CA ASP A 156 8.43 -4.32 12.00
C ASP A 156 8.07 -5.03 10.70
N ALA A 157 8.56 -4.51 9.55
CA ALA A 157 8.33 -5.10 8.24
C ALA A 157 8.82 -6.56 8.16
N ALA A 158 9.91 -6.91 8.83
CA ALA A 158 10.43 -8.27 8.92
C ALA A 158 9.46 -9.25 9.62
N SER A 159 8.58 -8.74 10.47
CA SER A 159 7.58 -9.55 11.19
C SER A 159 6.30 -9.81 10.40
N VAL A 160 6.14 -9.20 9.21
CA VAL A 160 4.97 -9.39 8.36
C VAL A 160 5.02 -10.77 7.68
N PRO A 161 3.99 -11.61 7.81
CA PRO A 161 3.98 -12.92 7.19
C PRO A 161 3.99 -12.84 5.66
N SER A 162 4.68 -13.78 5.00
CA SER A 162 4.48 -14.01 3.57
C SER A 162 3.17 -14.78 3.35
N ALA A 163 2.38 -14.42 2.36
CA ALA A 163 1.11 -15.09 2.04
C ALA A 163 1.25 -16.56 1.59
N SER A 164 2.47 -17.06 1.38
CA SER A 164 2.79 -18.43 0.95
C SER A 164 2.65 -19.51 2.03
N GLY A 165 2.18 -19.17 3.23
CA GLY A 165 2.02 -20.12 4.36
C GLY A 165 0.76 -20.98 4.36
N GLY A 166 -0.03 -21.02 3.29
CA GLY A 166 -1.35 -21.68 3.26
C GLY A 166 -1.59 -22.66 2.12
N ARG A 167 -0.61 -23.49 1.71
CA ARG A 167 -0.90 -24.71 0.93
C ARG A 167 -0.58 -25.92 1.79
N ASN A 168 -1.50 -26.25 2.71
CA ASN A 168 -1.61 -27.63 3.12
C ASN A 168 -2.31 -28.38 2.00
N ALA A 169 -1.58 -29.31 1.41
CA ALA A 169 -2.08 -30.34 0.53
C ALA A 169 -3.17 -31.16 1.26
N SER A 170 -4.30 -31.38 0.60
CA SER A 170 -5.12 -32.57 0.69
C SER A 170 -5.85 -32.74 -0.63
#